data_b8c549fc08fd8d5288686e68221db675
#
_entry.id   b8c549fc08fd8d5288686e68221db675
#
_cell.length_a   1.000
_cell.length_b   1.000
_cell.length_c   1.000
_cell.angle_alpha   90.00
_cell.angle_beta   90.00
_cell.angle_gamma   90.00
#
_symmetry.space_group_name_H-M   'P 1'
#
loop_
_entity.id
_entity.type
_entity.pdbx_description
1 polymer ?
#
loop_
_entity_poly.entity_id
_entity_poly.type
_entity_poly.pdbx_seq_one_letter_code
_entity_poly.pdbx_strand_id
1 'polypeptide(L)'
;MFEGFKSKYIKVKKGKVFCKVKGDGPPLLLLHGYPQTHLMWHKTAPELSKSFTVVAADLRGYGNSLAPSSDSKHYNYSKREMASDMKQMMVKLGYSKFFVAGHDRGGRVAHRLARDHRKNVLALSVLDICPTLDMYELTTRDFA
;
A
#
# COMPACT_ATOMS: atom_id res chain seq x y z
N MET A 1 18.60 7.00 4.36
CA MET A 1 17.13 6.95 4.19
C MET A 1 16.56 5.86 5.09
N PHE A 2 15.42 6.06 5.72
CA PHE A 2 14.80 5.10 6.65
C PHE A 2 15.68 4.67 7.83
N GLU A 3 16.40 5.62 8.42
CA GLU A 3 17.24 5.36 9.59
C GLU A 3 16.40 4.84 10.78
N GLY A 4 16.87 3.74 11.40
CA GLY A 4 16.16 3.07 12.49
C GLY A 4 14.94 2.24 12.06
N PHE A 5 14.58 2.20 10.77
CA PHE A 5 13.53 1.29 10.28
C PHE A 5 14.05 -0.13 10.10
N LYS A 6 13.30 -1.10 10.60
CA LYS A 6 13.58 -2.53 10.39
C LYS A 6 13.02 -2.98 9.03
N SER A 7 13.85 -3.63 8.21
CA SER A 7 13.41 -4.28 6.96
C SER A 7 12.76 -5.62 7.28
N LYS A 8 11.60 -5.89 6.69
CA LYS A 8 10.91 -7.16 6.86
C LYS A 8 10.40 -7.69 5.52
N TYR A 9 10.43 -9.02 5.37
CA TYR A 9 9.78 -9.76 4.29
C TYR A 9 8.66 -10.61 4.87
N ILE A 10 7.43 -10.27 4.59
CA ILE A 10 6.26 -10.93 5.14
C ILE A 10 5.65 -11.86 4.11
N LYS A 11 5.57 -13.17 4.42
CA LYS A 11 4.97 -14.17 3.52
C LYS A 11 3.48 -13.91 3.38
N VAL A 12 3.02 -13.77 2.15
CA VAL A 12 1.61 -13.68 1.75
C VAL A 12 1.26 -14.86 0.83
N LYS A 13 0.01 -14.99 0.39
CA LYS A 13 -0.47 -16.16 -0.37
C LYS A 13 0.41 -16.50 -1.59
N LYS A 14 0.88 -15.49 -2.34
CA LYS A 14 1.60 -15.70 -3.61
C LYS A 14 3.10 -15.34 -3.55
N GLY A 15 3.67 -15.11 -2.37
CA GLY A 15 5.09 -14.78 -2.24
C GLY A 15 5.40 -14.00 -0.97
N LYS A 16 6.26 -12.99 -1.05
CA LYS A 16 6.64 -12.14 0.09
C LYS A 16 6.46 -10.68 -0.27
N VAL A 17 5.94 -9.91 0.67
CA VAL A 17 5.88 -8.44 0.60
C VAL A 17 7.02 -7.87 1.43
N PHE A 18 7.77 -6.95 0.85
CA PHE A 18 8.79 -6.18 1.54
C PHE A 18 8.17 -4.95 2.20
N CYS A 19 8.61 -4.64 3.41
CA CYS A 19 8.27 -3.39 4.08
C CYS A 19 9.34 -2.90 5.04
N LYS A 20 9.33 -1.61 5.31
CA LYS A 20 10.09 -0.92 6.37
C LYS A 20 9.15 -0.60 7.52
N VAL A 21 9.58 -0.91 8.77
CA VAL A 21 8.74 -0.72 9.97
C VAL A 21 9.49 0.05 11.03
N LYS A 22 8.87 1.09 11.61
CA LYS A 22 9.37 1.85 12.77
C LYS A 22 8.22 2.49 13.54
N GLY A 23 8.44 2.71 14.84
CA GLY A 23 7.50 3.35 15.77
C GLY A 23 6.74 2.32 16.62
N ASP A 24 6.01 2.83 17.62
CA ASP A 24 5.28 2.05 18.63
C ASP A 24 3.82 2.52 18.84
N GLY A 25 3.39 3.54 18.08
CA GLY A 25 2.02 4.03 18.09
C GLY A 25 1.03 3.20 17.25
N PRO A 26 -0.18 3.72 17.02
CA PRO A 26 -1.17 3.05 16.17
C PRO A 26 -0.62 2.73 14.78
N PRO A 27 -0.94 1.55 14.18
CA PRO A 27 -0.35 1.13 12.92
C PRO A 27 -0.86 1.94 11.74
N LEU A 28 0.08 2.44 10.92
CA LEU A 28 -0.15 3.21 9.70
C LEU A 28 0.56 2.55 8.51
N LEU A 29 -0.21 2.07 7.55
CA LEU A 29 0.28 1.53 6.28
C LEU A 29 0.45 2.64 5.25
N LEU A 30 1.64 2.75 4.66
CA LEU A 30 1.98 3.68 3.59
C LEU A 30 2.19 2.93 2.27
N LEU A 31 1.45 3.30 1.21
CA LEU A 31 1.47 2.68 -0.11
C LEU A 31 1.91 3.70 -1.17
N HIS A 32 2.95 3.35 -1.92
CA HIS A 32 3.53 4.17 -3.00
C HIS A 32 2.74 4.07 -4.31
N GLY A 33 3.06 4.96 -5.25
CA GLY A 33 2.54 4.99 -6.61
C GLY A 33 3.47 4.40 -7.67
N TYR A 34 3.19 4.69 -8.92
CA TYR A 34 4.01 4.33 -10.09
C TYR A 34 4.91 5.52 -10.47
N PRO A 35 6.15 5.28 -10.82
CA PRO A 35 6.97 4.06 -10.79
C PRO A 35 7.82 3.92 -9.51
N GLN A 36 7.24 4.24 -8.39
CA GLN A 36 7.90 4.39 -7.10
C GLN A 36 8.05 3.06 -6.33
N THR A 37 8.63 3.16 -5.12
CA THR A 37 8.72 2.11 -4.10
C THR A 37 8.45 2.74 -2.73
N HIS A 38 8.57 1.97 -1.64
CA HIS A 38 8.52 2.50 -0.28
C HIS A 38 9.43 3.73 -0.07
N LEU A 39 10.47 3.88 -0.89
CA LEU A 39 11.45 4.98 -0.77
C LEU A 39 10.83 6.36 -0.97
N MET A 40 9.69 6.50 -1.65
CA MET A 40 9.03 7.80 -1.78
C MET A 40 8.69 8.44 -0.43
N TRP A 41 8.48 7.59 0.60
CA TRP A 41 8.10 8.02 1.94
C TRP A 41 9.31 8.41 2.82
N HIS A 42 10.55 8.43 2.28
CA HIS A 42 11.78 8.59 3.06
C HIS A 42 11.86 9.88 3.89
N LYS A 43 11.16 10.94 3.49
CA LYS A 43 11.10 12.22 4.23
C LYS A 43 9.97 12.23 5.26
N THR A 44 8.83 11.64 4.95
CA THR A 44 7.63 11.70 5.80
C THR A 44 7.53 10.55 6.79
N ALA A 45 7.97 9.35 6.43
CA ALA A 45 7.89 8.19 7.31
C ALA A 45 8.65 8.35 8.64
N PRO A 46 9.83 8.96 8.71
CA PRO A 46 10.51 9.23 9.99
C PRO A 46 9.70 10.13 10.93
N GLU A 47 9.09 11.18 10.41
CA GLU A 47 8.22 12.07 11.22
C GLU A 47 6.98 11.36 11.70
N LEU A 48 6.28 10.65 10.81
CA LEU A 48 5.11 9.86 11.17
C LEU A 48 5.43 8.77 12.19
N SER A 49 6.65 8.20 12.17
CA SER A 49 7.05 7.16 13.12
C SER A 49 7.20 7.63 14.57
N LYS A 50 7.18 8.95 14.81
CA LYS A 50 7.12 9.51 16.17
C LYS A 50 5.75 9.33 16.84
N SER A 51 4.68 9.19 16.05
CA SER A 51 3.29 9.07 16.53
C SER A 51 2.60 7.76 16.11
N PHE A 52 3.13 7.07 15.12
CA PHE A 52 2.56 5.85 14.55
C PHE A 52 3.58 4.72 14.47
N THR A 53 3.11 3.49 14.48
CA THR A 53 3.88 2.38 13.93
C THR A 53 3.74 2.41 12.40
N VAL A 54 4.71 3.02 11.74
CA VAL A 54 4.72 3.15 10.28
C VAL A 54 5.15 1.85 9.62
N VAL A 55 4.38 1.39 8.64
CA VAL A 55 4.68 0.27 7.74
C VAL A 55 4.69 0.80 6.31
N ALA A 56 5.87 1.09 5.76
CA ALA A 56 6.04 1.51 4.37
C ALA A 56 6.34 0.28 3.50
N ALA A 57 5.40 -0.12 2.65
CA ALA A 57 5.47 -1.36 1.88
C ALA A 57 5.76 -1.12 0.40
N ASP A 58 6.47 -2.08 -0.22
CA ASP A 58 6.50 -2.19 -1.68
C ASP A 58 5.29 -2.97 -2.17
N LEU A 59 4.56 -2.41 -3.14
CA LEU A 59 3.45 -3.10 -3.78
C LEU A 59 3.95 -4.28 -4.63
N ARG A 60 3.06 -5.24 -4.90
CA ARG A 60 3.31 -6.35 -5.82
C ARG A 60 3.81 -5.83 -7.17
N GLY A 61 4.92 -6.38 -7.66
CA GLY A 61 5.57 -5.98 -8.90
C GLY A 61 6.52 -4.79 -8.77
N TYR A 62 6.76 -4.31 -7.54
CA TYR A 62 7.63 -3.17 -7.27
C TYR A 62 8.68 -3.50 -6.21
N GLY A 63 9.83 -2.81 -6.32
CA GLY A 63 10.90 -2.85 -5.34
C GLY A 63 11.35 -4.26 -4.98
N ASN A 64 11.31 -4.59 -3.71
CA ASN A 64 11.75 -5.89 -3.18
C ASN A 64 10.58 -6.86 -2.91
N SER A 65 9.35 -6.50 -3.32
CA SER A 65 8.18 -7.36 -3.16
C SER A 65 8.05 -8.39 -4.28
N LEU A 66 7.17 -9.39 -4.05
CA LEU A 66 6.86 -10.44 -5.04
C LEU A 66 6.46 -9.85 -6.40
N ALA A 67 6.90 -10.51 -7.47
CA ALA A 67 6.53 -10.18 -8.85
C ALA A 67 6.08 -11.46 -9.58
N PRO A 68 4.87 -11.97 -9.31
CA PRO A 68 4.37 -13.17 -9.96
C PRO A 68 4.16 -12.93 -11.47
N SER A 69 4.28 -13.97 -12.27
CA SER A 69 3.93 -13.90 -13.70
C SER A 69 2.49 -13.44 -13.88
N SER A 70 2.27 -12.63 -14.92
CA SER A 70 0.93 -12.21 -15.29
C SER A 70 0.21 -13.34 -16.04
N ASP A 71 -1.09 -13.45 -15.83
CA ASP A 71 -2.00 -14.24 -16.66
C ASP A 71 -2.64 -13.38 -17.77
N SER A 72 -3.34 -14.00 -18.70
CA SER A 72 -3.98 -13.31 -19.84
C SER A 72 -5.03 -12.26 -19.40
N LYS A 73 -5.59 -12.38 -18.20
CA LYS A 73 -6.56 -11.44 -17.62
C LYS A 73 -5.90 -10.44 -16.65
N HIS A 74 -4.59 -10.49 -16.49
CA HIS A 74 -3.81 -9.66 -15.54
C HIS A 74 -4.34 -9.68 -14.10
N TYR A 75 -5.05 -10.74 -13.71
CA TYR A 75 -5.71 -10.87 -12.42
C TYR A 75 -4.71 -10.74 -11.26
N ASN A 76 -3.50 -11.31 -11.44
CA ASN A 76 -2.43 -11.24 -10.43
C ASN A 76 -2.03 -9.81 -10.04
N TYR A 77 -2.25 -8.82 -10.91
CA TYR A 77 -1.93 -7.42 -10.67
C TYR A 77 -3.17 -6.55 -10.45
N SER A 78 -4.33 -7.16 -10.21
CA SER A 78 -5.54 -6.42 -9.83
C SER A 78 -5.37 -5.72 -8.48
N LYS A 79 -6.06 -4.59 -8.32
CA LYS A 79 -6.04 -3.84 -7.04
C LYS A 79 -6.61 -4.67 -5.88
N ARG A 80 -7.48 -5.64 -6.17
CA ARG A 80 -8.02 -6.60 -5.19
C ARG A 80 -6.94 -7.53 -4.65
N GLU A 81 -6.13 -8.11 -5.54
CA GLU A 81 -5.02 -8.99 -5.12
C GLU A 81 -3.96 -8.21 -4.34
N MET A 82 -3.60 -6.99 -4.80
CA MET A 82 -2.67 -6.13 -4.07
C MET A 82 -3.21 -5.74 -2.68
N ALA A 83 -4.48 -5.39 -2.59
CA ALA A 83 -5.14 -5.08 -1.31
C ALA A 83 -5.15 -6.29 -0.36
N SER A 84 -5.39 -7.49 -0.89
CA SER A 84 -5.32 -8.74 -0.13
C SER A 84 -3.91 -8.99 0.42
N ASP A 85 -2.85 -8.72 -0.36
CA ASP A 85 -1.47 -8.82 0.13
C ASP A 85 -1.22 -7.88 1.31
N MET A 86 -1.64 -6.62 1.18
CA MET A 86 -1.46 -5.61 2.23
C MET A 86 -2.20 -5.99 3.51
N LYS A 87 -3.44 -6.46 3.39
CA LYS A 87 -4.19 -6.96 4.54
C LYS A 87 -3.50 -8.15 5.21
N GLN A 88 -3.05 -9.14 4.42
CA GLN A 88 -2.35 -10.32 4.96
C GLN A 88 -1.05 -9.91 5.67
N MET A 89 -0.28 -9.00 5.06
CA MET A 89 0.96 -8.48 5.64
C MET A 89 0.70 -7.80 6.98
N MET A 90 -0.27 -6.88 7.06
CA MET A 90 -0.58 -6.15 8.29
C MET A 90 -1.04 -7.10 9.41
N VAL A 91 -1.92 -8.04 9.11
CA VAL A 91 -2.37 -9.04 10.09
C VAL A 91 -1.22 -9.91 10.60
N LYS A 92 -0.29 -10.32 9.72
CA LYS A 92 0.89 -11.11 10.12
C LYS A 92 1.94 -10.31 10.91
N LEU A 93 1.96 -8.99 10.75
CA LEU A 93 2.73 -8.09 11.60
C LEU A 93 2.08 -7.89 12.99
N GLY A 94 0.88 -8.43 13.24
CA GLY A 94 0.13 -8.28 14.49
C GLY A 94 -0.91 -7.16 14.46
N TYR A 95 -1.10 -6.49 13.30
CA TYR A 95 -1.98 -5.34 13.17
C TYR A 95 -3.31 -5.74 12.52
N SER A 96 -4.31 -6.10 13.32
CA SER A 96 -5.65 -6.46 12.83
C SER A 96 -6.48 -5.25 12.40
N LYS A 97 -6.20 -4.06 12.96
CA LYS A 97 -6.80 -2.77 12.60
C LYS A 97 -5.70 -1.75 12.38
N PHE A 98 -5.80 -0.92 11.33
CA PHE A 98 -4.75 0.03 10.96
C PHE A 98 -5.30 1.19 10.12
N PHE A 99 -4.57 2.30 10.13
CA PHE A 99 -4.74 3.40 9.20
C PHE A 99 -4.03 3.08 7.88
N VAL A 100 -4.50 3.64 6.77
CA VAL A 100 -3.83 3.50 5.48
C VAL A 100 -3.78 4.81 4.73
N ALA A 101 -2.60 5.14 4.20
CA ALA A 101 -2.41 6.24 3.26
C ALA A 101 -1.79 5.69 1.97
N GLY A 102 -2.34 6.09 0.83
CA GLY A 102 -1.86 5.65 -0.48
C GLY A 102 -1.77 6.81 -1.47
N HIS A 103 -0.67 6.85 -2.21
CA HIS A 103 -0.42 7.81 -3.27
C HIS A 103 -0.57 7.15 -4.63
N ASP A 104 -1.19 7.82 -5.62
CA ASP A 104 -1.37 7.37 -7.00
C ASP A 104 -1.94 5.93 -7.06
N ARG A 105 -1.23 4.95 -7.66
CA ARG A 105 -1.65 3.53 -7.69
C ARG A 105 -1.80 2.94 -6.30
N GLY A 106 -0.99 3.36 -5.33
CA GLY A 106 -1.15 3.01 -3.92
C GLY A 106 -2.46 3.51 -3.33
N GLY A 107 -2.93 4.68 -3.75
CA GLY A 107 -4.26 5.20 -3.38
C GLY A 107 -5.39 4.32 -3.90
N ARG A 108 -5.29 3.80 -5.13
CA ARG A 108 -6.25 2.84 -5.68
C ARG A 108 -6.25 1.51 -4.92
N VAL A 109 -5.07 1.04 -4.47
CA VAL A 109 -4.95 -0.16 -3.62
C VAL A 109 -5.54 0.10 -2.24
N ALA A 110 -5.24 1.26 -1.63
CA ALA A 110 -5.75 1.66 -0.32
C ALA A 110 -7.28 1.79 -0.32
N HIS A 111 -7.86 2.40 -1.36
CA HIS A 111 -9.31 2.47 -1.54
C HIS A 111 -9.93 1.07 -1.67
N ARG A 112 -9.32 0.19 -2.47
CA ARG A 112 -9.78 -1.20 -2.60
C ARG A 112 -9.68 -1.96 -1.29
N LEU A 113 -8.60 -1.76 -0.54
CA LEU A 113 -8.37 -2.34 0.79
C LEU A 113 -9.46 -1.91 1.78
N ALA A 114 -9.79 -0.62 1.82
CA ALA A 114 -10.84 -0.08 2.69
C ALA A 114 -12.23 -0.64 2.34
N ARG A 115 -12.54 -0.82 1.05
CA ARG A 115 -13.81 -1.42 0.60
C ARG A 115 -13.93 -2.90 0.95
N ASP A 116 -12.91 -3.70 0.61
CA ASP A 116 -12.97 -5.16 0.74
C ASP A 116 -12.71 -5.62 2.18
N HIS A 117 -12.01 -4.81 2.99
CA HIS A 117 -11.58 -5.16 4.34
C HIS A 117 -11.93 -4.08 5.36
N ARG A 118 -13.17 -3.56 5.28
CA ARG A 118 -13.68 -2.46 6.12
C ARG A 118 -13.43 -2.64 7.63
N LYS A 119 -13.47 -3.89 8.11
CA LYS A 119 -13.24 -4.20 9.54
C LYS A 119 -11.78 -4.00 9.97
N ASN A 120 -10.84 -3.95 9.02
CA ASN A 120 -9.41 -3.80 9.28
C ASN A 120 -8.92 -2.35 9.11
N VAL A 121 -9.61 -1.53 8.31
CA VAL A 121 -9.19 -0.15 8.01
C VAL A 121 -9.92 0.83 8.90
N LEU A 122 -9.17 1.54 9.76
CA LEU A 122 -9.69 2.55 10.69
C LEU A 122 -10.00 3.86 9.97
N ALA A 123 -9.08 4.32 9.12
CA ALA A 123 -9.27 5.48 8.25
C ALA A 123 -8.39 5.36 7.01
N LEU A 124 -8.81 6.03 5.94
CA LEU A 124 -8.16 6.06 4.63
C LEU A 124 -7.76 7.48 4.28
N SER A 125 -6.51 7.66 3.84
CA SER A 125 -6.04 8.86 3.14
C SER A 125 -5.63 8.51 1.72
N VAL A 126 -6.10 9.29 0.75
CA VAL A 126 -5.80 9.12 -0.68
C VAL A 126 -5.12 10.39 -1.18
N LEU A 127 -3.94 10.24 -1.79
CA LEU A 127 -3.10 11.33 -2.21
C LEU A 127 -2.90 11.27 -3.73
N ASP A 128 -3.19 12.39 -4.38
CA ASP A 128 -2.90 12.62 -5.80
C ASP A 128 -3.45 11.52 -6.72
N ILE A 129 -4.72 11.19 -6.57
CA ILE A 129 -5.44 10.22 -7.41
C ILE A 129 -6.97 10.41 -7.31
N CYS A 130 -7.64 10.37 -8.44
CA CYS A 130 -9.11 10.38 -8.52
C CYS A 130 -9.69 8.97 -8.35
N PRO A 131 -10.97 8.85 -7.97
CA PRO A 131 -11.68 7.58 -8.01
C PRO A 131 -11.60 6.97 -9.42
N THR A 132 -11.31 5.67 -9.49
CA THR A 132 -11.03 5.02 -10.77
C THR A 132 -12.20 5.06 -11.74
N LEU A 133 -13.43 4.89 -11.24
CA LEU A 133 -14.63 4.93 -12.07
C LEU A 133 -14.82 6.32 -12.68
N ASP A 134 -14.82 7.35 -11.84
CA ASP A 134 -14.98 8.74 -12.25
C ASP A 134 -13.93 9.15 -13.29
N MET A 135 -12.68 8.70 -13.08
CA MET A 135 -11.59 8.98 -14.00
C MET A 135 -11.84 8.40 -15.39
N TYR A 136 -12.40 7.17 -15.50
CA TYR A 136 -12.69 6.55 -16.78
C TYR A 136 -13.99 7.05 -17.43
N GLU A 137 -14.99 7.44 -16.65
CA GLU A 137 -16.27 7.90 -17.14
C GLU A 137 -16.27 9.39 -17.50
N LEU A 138 -15.51 10.21 -16.76
CA LEU A 138 -15.50 11.67 -16.91
C LEU A 138 -14.29 12.20 -17.70
N THR A 139 -13.31 11.36 -18.06
CA THR A 139 -12.15 11.80 -18.84
C THR A 139 -12.57 12.15 -20.27
N THR A 140 -12.39 13.42 -20.63
CA THR A 140 -12.59 13.94 -21.99
C THR A 140 -11.22 14.17 -22.66
N ARG A 141 -11.24 14.49 -23.98
CA ARG A 141 -10.03 14.89 -24.72
C ARG A 141 -9.29 16.07 -24.08
N ASP A 142 -10.03 16.98 -23.44
CA ASP A 142 -9.49 18.20 -22.85
C ASP A 142 -8.80 17.94 -21.50
N PHE A 143 -8.99 16.75 -20.93
CA PHE A 143 -8.34 16.33 -19.69
C PHE A 143 -7.03 15.57 -19.94
N ALA A 144 -6.81 15.06 -21.12
CA ALA A 144 -5.60 14.31 -21.50
C ALA A 144 -4.53 15.23 -22.07
#